data_90ef317ee520765c041a8d4de47077a4
#
_entry.id   90ef317ee520765c041a8d4de47077a4
#
_cell.length_a   1.000
_cell.length_b   1.000
_cell.length_c   1.000
_cell.angle_alpha   90.00
_cell.angle_beta   90.00
_cell.angle_gamma   90.00
#
_symmetry.space_group_name_H-M   'P 1'
#
loop_
_entity.id
_entity.type
_entity.pdbx_description
1 polymer ?
#
loop_
_entity_poly.entity_id
_entity_poly.type
_entity_poly.pdbx_seq_one_letter_code
_entity_poly.pdbx_strand_id
1 'polypeptide(L)' 'MSEEKFQELEIEVRQLIKLSQQLKEVNEDLSNKNSTLRKANRDLEESLNKAKKGISHIIKRYKS' A
#
# COMPACT_ATOMS: atom_id res chain seq x y z
N MET A 1 12.16 -33.47 28.52
CA MET A 1 10.82 -32.99 28.16
C MET A 1 9.91 -34.16 27.87
N SER A 2 8.66 -34.09 28.27
CA SER A 2 7.68 -35.11 27.95
C SER A 2 7.29 -35.04 26.46
N GLU A 3 6.85 -36.14 25.91
CA GLU A 3 6.40 -36.15 24.52
C GLU A 3 5.21 -35.24 24.27
N GLU A 4 4.32 -35.10 25.25
CA GLU A 4 3.21 -34.13 25.17
C GLU A 4 3.68 -32.70 25.02
N LYS A 5 4.73 -32.30 25.72
CA LYS A 5 5.32 -30.98 25.61
C LYS A 5 5.97 -30.77 24.27
N PHE A 6 6.58 -31.78 23.71
CA PHE A 6 7.12 -31.74 22.36
C PHE A 6 6.03 -31.53 21.31
N GLN A 7 4.90 -32.22 21.47
CA GLN A 7 3.76 -32.07 20.56
C GLN A 7 3.14 -30.69 20.66
N GLU A 8 3.00 -30.12 21.86
CA GLU A 8 2.52 -28.78 22.07
C GLU A 8 3.44 -27.76 21.41
N LEU A 9 4.74 -27.91 21.60
CA LEU A 9 5.74 -27.03 20.99
C LEU A 9 5.69 -27.10 19.46
N GLU A 10 5.53 -28.30 18.92
CA GLU A 10 5.42 -28.50 17.47
C GLU A 10 4.20 -27.79 16.90
N ILE A 11 3.05 -27.87 17.59
CA ILE A 11 1.84 -27.17 17.19
C ILE A 11 2.05 -25.64 17.22
N GLU A 12 2.65 -25.12 18.28
CA GLU A 12 2.95 -23.69 18.41
C GLU A 12 3.88 -23.20 17.30
N VAL A 13 4.92 -23.98 16.99
CA VAL A 13 5.85 -23.62 15.91
C VAL A 13 5.16 -23.61 14.56
N ARG A 14 4.30 -24.59 14.29
CA ARG A 14 3.52 -24.62 13.05
C ARG A 14 2.58 -23.43 12.93
N GLN A 15 1.94 -23.03 14.04
CA GLN A 15 1.08 -21.84 14.08
C GLN A 15 1.87 -20.58 13.81
N LEU A 16 3.07 -20.44 14.38
CA LEU A 16 3.94 -19.30 14.15
C LEU A 16 4.40 -19.22 12.68
N ILE A 17 4.75 -20.36 12.09
CA ILE A 17 5.13 -20.39 10.68
C ILE A 17 3.96 -19.94 9.80
N LYS A 18 2.77 -20.45 10.06
CA LYS A 18 1.56 -20.07 9.32
C LYS A 18 1.28 -18.58 9.45
N LEU A 19 1.36 -18.05 10.67
CA LEU A 19 1.15 -16.62 10.91
C LEU A 19 2.20 -15.77 10.19
N SER A 20 3.46 -16.22 10.22
CA SER A 20 4.55 -15.54 9.51
C SER A 20 4.30 -15.47 8.01
N GLN A 21 3.81 -16.56 7.41
CA GLN A 21 3.45 -16.59 5.99
C GLN A 21 2.28 -15.65 5.68
N GLN A 22 1.26 -15.61 6.53
CA GLN A 22 0.13 -14.70 6.39
C GLN A 22 0.57 -13.24 6.48
N LEU A 23 1.45 -12.92 7.42
CA LEU A 23 2.00 -11.57 7.56
C LEU A 23 2.80 -11.16 6.33
N LYS A 24 3.57 -12.06 5.77
CA LYS A 24 4.32 -11.81 4.54
C LYS A 24 3.38 -11.48 3.38
N GLU A 25 2.31 -12.25 3.21
CA GLU A 25 1.30 -12.01 2.17
C GLU A 25 0.61 -10.66 2.35
N VAL A 26 0.22 -10.33 3.58
CA VAL A 26 -0.39 -9.03 3.90
C VAL A 26 0.58 -7.89 3.60
N ASN A 27 1.86 -8.03 3.95
CA ASN A 27 2.88 -7.03 3.67
C ASN A 27 3.08 -6.82 2.17
N GLU A 28 3.09 -7.88 1.38
CA GLU A 28 3.18 -7.76 -0.08
C GLU A 28 1.96 -7.04 -0.66
N ASP A 29 0.77 -7.38 -0.18
CA ASP A 29 -0.49 -6.73 -0.57
C ASP A 29 -0.47 -5.24 -0.25
N LEU A 30 -0.08 -4.88 0.97
CA LEU A 30 0.03 -3.50 1.41
C LEU A 30 1.06 -2.71 0.60
N SER A 31 2.18 -3.34 0.29
CA SER A 31 3.22 -2.72 -0.55
C SER A 31 2.68 -2.42 -1.94
N ASN A 32 1.95 -3.34 -2.54
CA ASN A 32 1.34 -3.17 -3.86
C ASN A 32 0.27 -2.08 -3.85
N LYS A 33 -0.59 -2.06 -2.84
CA LYS A 33 -1.61 -1.02 -2.66
C LYS A 33 -0.97 0.35 -2.46
N ASN A 34 0.11 0.42 -1.69
CA ASN A 34 0.84 1.65 -1.46
C ASN A 34 1.44 2.20 -2.75
N SER A 35 2.02 1.34 -3.56
CA SER A 35 2.57 1.71 -4.87
C SER A 35 1.47 2.24 -5.80
N THR A 36 0.32 1.59 -5.83
CA THR A 36 -0.84 2.02 -6.62
C THR A 36 -1.35 3.39 -6.17
N LEU A 37 -1.45 3.60 -4.86
CA LEU A 37 -1.90 4.88 -4.30
C LEU A 37 -0.92 6.02 -4.60
N ARG A 38 0.38 5.76 -4.54
CA ARG A 38 1.40 6.76 -4.89
C ARG A 38 1.29 7.18 -6.34
N LYS A 39 1.06 6.23 -7.23
CA LYS A 39 0.85 6.51 -8.64
C LYS A 39 -0.40 7.34 -8.87
N ALA A 40 -1.52 6.95 -8.24
CA ALA A 40 -2.78 7.69 -8.32
C ALA A 40 -2.61 9.12 -7.80
N ASN A 41 -1.89 9.31 -6.70
CA ASN A 41 -1.59 10.63 -6.16
C ASN A 41 -0.81 11.50 -7.14
N ARG A 42 0.22 10.95 -7.77
CA ARG A 42 1.00 11.69 -8.77
C ARG A 42 0.15 12.07 -9.97
N ASP A 43 -0.69 11.16 -10.45
CA ASP A 43 -1.57 11.42 -11.58
C ASP A 43 -2.59 12.52 -11.25
N LEU A 44 -3.13 12.52 -10.02
CA LEU A 44 -4.03 13.57 -9.55
C LEU A 44 -3.34 14.91 -9.41
N GLU A 45 -2.12 14.95 -8.90
CA GLU A 45 -1.32 16.18 -8.81
C GLU A 45 -1.04 16.77 -10.18
N GLU A 46 -0.67 15.93 -11.15
CA GLU A 46 -0.46 16.37 -12.53
C GLU A 46 -1.73 16.94 -13.14
N SER A 47 -2.86 16.26 -12.96
CA SER A 47 -4.15 16.72 -13.45
C SER A 47 -4.54 18.06 -12.82
N LEU A 48 -4.33 18.19 -11.51
CA LEU A 48 -4.60 19.42 -10.79
C LEU A 48 -3.74 20.58 -11.29
N ASN A 49 -2.45 20.33 -11.51
CA ASN A 49 -1.53 21.34 -12.02
C ASN A 49 -1.90 21.78 -13.45
N LYS A 50 -2.30 20.84 -14.30
CA LYS A 50 -2.80 21.15 -15.65
C LYS A 50 -4.06 22.02 -15.60
N ALA A 51 -4.99 21.68 -14.72
CA ALA A 51 -6.22 22.46 -14.53
C ALA A 51 -5.90 23.87 -14.04
N LYS A 52 -5.01 24.03 -13.08
CA LYS A 52 -4.56 25.34 -12.59
C LYS A 52 -3.95 26.21 -13.69
N LYS A 53 -3.09 25.61 -14.51
CA LYS A 53 -2.48 26.30 -15.65
C LYS A 53 -3.52 26.72 -16.68
N GLY A 54 -4.47 25.83 -16.97
CA GLY A 54 -5.56 26.14 -17.90
C GLY A 54 -6.43 27.28 -17.40
N ILE A 55 -6.79 27.29 -16.13
CA ILE A 55 -7.55 28.37 -15.50
C ILE A 55 -6.77 29.69 -15.55
N SER A 56 -5.48 29.67 -15.24
CA SER A 56 -4.61 30.84 -15.31
C SER A 56 -4.56 31.42 -16.72
N HIS A 57 -4.46 30.57 -17.73
CA HIS A 57 -4.49 30.99 -19.14
C HIS A 57 -5.82 31.66 -19.52
N ILE A 58 -6.92 31.09 -19.09
CA ILE A 58 -8.25 31.64 -19.36
C ILE A 58 -8.38 33.02 -18.72
N ILE A 59 -7.99 33.15 -17.45
CA ILE A 59 -8.06 34.42 -16.73
C ILE A 59 -7.22 35.51 -17.43
N LYS A 60 -6.01 35.16 -17.84
CA LYS A 60 -5.13 36.10 -18.55
C LYS A 60 -5.72 36.57 -19.87
N ARG A 61 -6.38 35.65 -20.60
CA ARG A 61 -7.04 36.02 -21.86
C ARG A 61 -8.18 37.01 -21.65
N TYR A 62 -8.94 36.83 -20.58
CA TYR A 62 -10.06 37.76 -20.29
C TYR A 62 -9.63 39.08 -19.71
N LYS A 63 -8.46 39.17 -19.10
CA LYS A 63 -7.94 40.40 -18.53
C LYS A 63 -7.20 41.31 -19.51
N SER A 64 -6.71 40.72 -20.55
CA SER A 64 -6.05 41.50 -21.62
C SER A 64 -7.07 41.93 -22.64
#